data_8eb7ef8514c49b27c1d2c2826b05aeac
#
_entry.id   8eb7ef8514c49b27c1d2c2826b05aeac
#
_cell.length_a   1.000
_cell.length_b   1.000
_cell.length_c   1.000
_cell.angle_alpha   90.00
_cell.angle_beta   90.00
_cell.angle_gamma   90.00
#
_symmetry.space_group_name_H-M   'P 1'
#
loop_
_entity.id
_entity.type
_entity.pdbx_description
1 polymer ?
#
loop_
_entity_poly.entity_id
_entity_poly.type
_entity_poly.pdbx_seq_one_letter_code
_entity_poly.pdbx_strand_id
1 'polypeptide(L)'
;MSRTLTYMLTALILITFTSCDKDPVFPIEPQIEFLDITPKRVQSLDLNQPIQITFRFQDGDGNLGALDSTEINLEIIDSRINSSLTPEKAISRYSIPNLTPDARKPSIQGEITVSIPFTIVVNPTAQEEEIRFQIKMWDRDGNLATPITSNPDNSIYTDFITVFR
;
A
#
# COMPACT_ATOMS: atom_id res chain seq x y z
N MET A 1 -0.31 59.93 -10.07
CA MET A 1 -0.65 58.56 -10.41
C MET A 1 -2.18 58.50 -10.50
N SER A 2 -2.69 58.17 -11.67
CA SER A 2 -4.12 58.26 -11.98
C SER A 2 -4.91 57.19 -11.22
N ARG A 3 -6.07 57.56 -10.66
CA ARG A 3 -7.00 56.65 -9.98
C ARG A 3 -7.37 55.40 -10.84
N THR A 4 -7.33 55.55 -12.16
CA THR A 4 -7.52 54.48 -13.13
C THR A 4 -6.44 53.40 -13.11
N LEU A 5 -5.18 53.77 -12.86
CA LEU A 5 -4.06 52.83 -12.75
C LEU A 5 -4.16 51.99 -11.45
N THR A 6 -4.70 52.56 -10.38
CA THR A 6 -4.89 51.87 -9.10
C THR A 6 -6.01 50.84 -9.23
N TYR A 7 -7.10 51.15 -9.93
CA TYR A 7 -8.20 50.16 -10.18
C TYR A 7 -7.80 49.03 -11.13
N MET A 8 -6.94 49.30 -12.11
CA MET A 8 -6.38 48.27 -12.99
C MET A 8 -5.45 47.31 -12.21
N LEU A 9 -4.64 47.83 -11.29
CA LEU A 9 -3.73 47.03 -10.50
C LEU A 9 -4.51 46.13 -9.49
N THR A 10 -5.59 46.66 -8.87
CA THR A 10 -6.46 45.88 -7.96
C THR A 10 -7.26 44.85 -8.70
N ALA A 11 -7.75 45.11 -9.92
CA ALA A 11 -8.45 44.12 -10.74
C ALA A 11 -7.54 42.96 -11.19
N LEU A 12 -6.26 43.24 -11.46
CA LEU A 12 -5.29 42.20 -11.85
C LEU A 12 -4.94 41.25 -10.69
N ILE A 13 -4.96 41.72 -9.46
CA ILE A 13 -4.66 40.91 -8.27
C ILE A 13 -5.82 39.92 -7.91
N LEU A 14 -7.06 40.23 -8.30
CA LEU A 14 -8.23 39.37 -8.02
C LEU A 14 -8.36 38.13 -8.91
N ILE A 15 -7.60 38.05 -10.01
CA ILE A 15 -7.75 36.95 -11.00
C ILE A 15 -6.87 35.73 -10.68
N THR A 16 -6.00 35.78 -9.68
CA THR A 16 -4.97 34.75 -9.46
C THR A 16 -5.36 33.63 -8.50
N PHE A 17 -6.60 33.52 -8.03
CA PHE A 17 -6.97 32.53 -6.98
C PHE A 17 -8.03 31.49 -7.41
N THR A 18 -8.23 31.25 -8.69
CA THR A 18 -9.04 30.12 -9.11
C THR A 18 -8.15 28.98 -9.62
N SER A 19 -7.26 28.44 -8.78
CA SER A 19 -6.77 27.08 -8.95
C SER A 19 -7.86 26.15 -8.45
N CYS A 20 -8.73 25.71 -9.32
CA CYS A 20 -9.60 24.59 -9.07
C CYS A 20 -8.74 23.34 -9.32
N ASP A 21 -8.08 22.86 -8.27
CA ASP A 21 -7.49 21.52 -8.27
C ASP A 21 -8.63 20.54 -8.45
N LYS A 22 -8.74 19.97 -9.65
CA LYS A 22 -9.64 18.83 -9.85
C LYS A 22 -9.10 17.68 -9.03
N ASP A 23 -9.95 17.12 -8.19
CA ASP A 23 -9.59 15.90 -7.48
C ASP A 23 -9.08 14.85 -8.49
N PRO A 24 -8.00 14.12 -8.16
CA PRO A 24 -7.47 13.09 -9.05
C PRO A 24 -8.55 12.04 -9.31
N VAL A 25 -8.65 11.60 -10.57
CA VAL A 25 -9.57 10.53 -10.97
C VAL A 25 -8.77 9.25 -11.07
N PHE A 26 -9.03 8.30 -10.16
CA PHE A 26 -8.44 6.98 -10.17
C PHE A 26 -9.41 5.95 -10.77
N PRO A 27 -8.94 4.76 -11.20
CA PRO A 27 -9.80 3.63 -11.50
C PRO A 27 -10.66 3.24 -10.30
N ILE A 28 -11.85 2.67 -10.57
CA ILE A 28 -12.77 2.16 -9.53
C ILE A 28 -12.11 0.98 -8.80
N GLU A 29 -11.47 0.08 -9.57
CA GLU A 29 -10.70 -1.00 -8.99
C GLU A 29 -9.48 -0.44 -8.26
N PRO A 30 -9.21 -0.88 -7.03
CA PRO A 30 -8.07 -0.39 -6.26
C PRO A 30 -6.76 -0.70 -6.95
N GLN A 31 -5.79 0.19 -6.78
CA GLN A 31 -4.44 0.00 -7.28
C GLN A 31 -3.43 0.19 -6.15
N ILE A 32 -2.37 -0.62 -6.16
CA ILE A 32 -1.29 -0.49 -5.17
C ILE A 32 0.09 -0.54 -5.83
N GLU A 33 1.07 0.06 -5.17
CA GLU A 33 2.48 0.08 -5.57
C GLU A 33 3.35 -0.15 -4.35
N PHE A 34 4.23 -1.14 -4.42
CA PHE A 34 5.24 -1.35 -3.39
C PHE A 34 6.21 -0.17 -3.32
N LEU A 35 6.50 0.32 -2.11
CA LEU A 35 7.42 1.43 -1.88
C LEU A 35 8.69 0.97 -1.16
N ASP A 36 8.57 0.29 -0.04
CA ASP A 36 9.73 -0.13 0.75
C ASP A 36 9.47 -1.33 1.65
N ILE A 37 10.54 -2.05 1.98
CA ILE A 37 10.56 -3.10 2.99
C ILE A 37 11.80 -2.96 3.87
N THR A 38 11.60 -2.93 5.19
CA THR A 38 12.67 -2.80 6.18
C THR A 38 12.46 -3.75 7.37
N PRO A 39 13.56 -4.27 7.95
CA PRO A 39 14.95 -4.18 7.50
C PRO A 39 15.22 -5.07 6.27
N LYS A 40 16.27 -4.75 5.49
CA LYS A 40 16.68 -5.60 4.35
C LYS A 40 17.40 -6.89 4.80
N ARG A 41 17.77 -6.98 6.07
CA ARG A 41 18.38 -8.16 6.67
C ARG A 41 17.82 -8.35 8.07
N VAL A 42 17.28 -9.53 8.38
CA VAL A 42 16.59 -9.82 9.63
C VAL A 42 17.02 -11.18 10.19
N GLN A 43 17.19 -11.24 11.50
CA GLN A 43 17.48 -12.51 12.19
C GLN A 43 16.21 -13.36 12.27
N SER A 44 16.38 -14.66 12.05
CA SER A 44 15.30 -15.65 12.18
C SER A 44 14.73 -15.64 13.60
N LEU A 45 13.39 -15.57 13.73
CA LEU A 45 12.67 -15.52 15.02
C LEU A 45 12.96 -14.29 15.89
N ASP A 46 13.54 -13.22 15.36
CA ASP A 46 13.70 -11.99 16.13
C ASP A 46 12.38 -11.22 16.21
N LEU A 47 11.73 -11.28 17.36
CA LEU A 47 10.49 -10.56 17.64
C LEU A 47 10.69 -9.07 17.92
N ASN A 48 11.93 -8.63 18.15
CA ASN A 48 12.24 -7.21 18.41
C ASN A 48 12.50 -6.42 17.13
N GLN A 49 12.61 -7.10 15.99
CA GLN A 49 12.87 -6.49 14.69
C GLN A 49 11.83 -6.93 13.65
N PRO A 50 10.58 -6.44 13.76
CA PRO A 50 9.54 -6.77 12.83
C PRO A 50 9.88 -6.26 11.41
N ILE A 51 9.46 -7.01 10.39
CA ILE A 51 9.58 -6.58 8.99
C ILE A 51 8.43 -5.62 8.72
N GLN A 52 8.74 -4.42 8.25
CA GLN A 52 7.75 -3.42 7.83
C GLN A 52 7.71 -3.36 6.31
N ILE A 53 6.51 -3.44 5.76
CA ILE A 53 6.25 -3.32 4.33
C ILE A 53 5.37 -2.10 4.12
N THR A 54 5.86 -1.15 3.32
CA THR A 54 5.13 0.07 2.96
C THR A 54 4.75 0.02 1.48
N PHE A 55 3.50 0.30 1.21
CA PHE A 55 2.97 0.41 -0.15
C PHE A 55 2.00 1.59 -0.26
N ARG A 56 1.93 2.17 -1.45
CA ARG A 56 0.95 3.21 -1.80
C ARG A 56 -0.30 2.56 -2.34
N PHE A 57 -1.44 3.17 -2.08
CA PHE A 57 -2.71 2.81 -2.69
C PHE A 57 -3.37 4.02 -3.34
N GLN A 58 -4.23 3.74 -4.32
CA GLN A 58 -5.20 4.67 -4.88
C GLN A 58 -6.47 3.90 -5.26
N ASP A 59 -7.62 4.58 -5.11
CA ASP A 59 -8.93 3.97 -5.30
C ASP A 59 -9.95 5.05 -5.71
N GLY A 60 -10.72 4.79 -6.78
CA GLY A 60 -11.54 5.80 -7.44
C GLY A 60 -12.92 5.99 -6.81
N ASP A 61 -13.48 5.00 -6.16
CA ASP A 61 -14.80 5.09 -5.50
C ASP A 61 -14.73 5.11 -3.97
N GLY A 62 -13.50 4.99 -3.41
CA GLY A 62 -13.27 5.14 -1.99
C GLY A 62 -13.82 3.99 -1.14
N ASN A 63 -14.02 2.82 -1.73
CA ASN A 63 -14.54 1.66 -1.01
C ASN A 63 -13.45 0.76 -0.40
N LEU A 64 -12.18 1.25 -0.35
CA LEU A 64 -11.06 0.51 0.24
C LEU A 64 -11.12 0.49 1.76
N GLY A 65 -10.75 -0.66 2.34
CA GLY A 65 -10.76 -0.89 3.77
C GLY A 65 -12.04 -1.54 4.29
N ALA A 66 -11.94 -2.28 5.39
CA ALA A 66 -13.02 -3.04 6.01
C ALA A 66 -13.93 -2.17 6.87
N LEU A 67 -15.21 -2.45 6.88
CA LEU A 67 -16.17 -1.82 7.81
C LEU A 67 -16.16 -2.51 9.17
N ASP A 68 -15.82 -3.80 9.19
CA ASP A 68 -15.70 -4.61 10.40
C ASP A 68 -14.25 -5.09 10.54
N SER A 69 -13.69 -4.99 11.75
CA SER A 69 -12.32 -5.40 12.05
C SER A 69 -12.07 -6.92 11.90
N THR A 70 -13.11 -7.72 11.74
CA THR A 70 -13.01 -9.16 11.47
C THR A 70 -12.87 -9.49 9.97
N GLU A 71 -13.15 -8.55 9.09
CA GLU A 71 -13.00 -8.73 7.65
C GLU A 71 -11.52 -8.63 7.26
N ILE A 72 -11.01 -9.68 6.62
CA ILE A 72 -9.66 -9.70 6.07
C ILE A 72 -9.71 -9.12 4.66
N ASN A 73 -8.96 -8.06 4.43
CA ASN A 73 -8.89 -7.36 3.15
C ASN A 73 -7.45 -7.15 2.63
N LEU A 74 -6.45 -7.66 3.37
CA LEU A 74 -5.05 -7.63 2.96
C LEU A 74 -4.37 -8.95 3.34
N GLU A 75 -3.66 -9.53 2.40
CA GLU A 75 -2.76 -10.68 2.59
C GLU A 75 -1.34 -10.32 2.16
N ILE A 76 -0.38 -10.66 3.02
CA ILE A 76 1.05 -10.61 2.71
C ILE A 76 1.55 -12.06 2.68
N ILE A 77 2.02 -12.50 1.52
CA ILE A 77 2.31 -13.90 1.22
C ILE A 77 3.81 -14.08 1.00
N ASP A 78 4.45 -14.86 1.86
CA ASP A 78 5.85 -15.25 1.70
C ASP A 78 6.05 -16.05 0.41
N SER A 79 7.05 -15.69 -0.39
CA SER A 79 7.35 -16.32 -1.68
C SER A 79 7.67 -17.82 -1.60
N ARG A 80 7.96 -18.35 -0.41
CA ARG A 80 8.23 -19.77 -0.15
C ARG A 80 6.97 -20.62 0.04
N ILE A 81 5.78 -20.01 -0.13
CA ILE A 81 4.48 -20.73 -0.07
C ILE A 81 4.50 -21.93 -1.01
N ASN A 82 3.98 -23.06 -0.56
CA ASN A 82 3.90 -24.34 -1.29
C ASN A 82 5.25 -24.96 -1.70
N SER A 83 6.37 -24.29 -1.47
CA SER A 83 7.71 -24.86 -1.68
C SER A 83 8.35 -25.32 -0.37
N SER A 84 8.30 -24.48 0.65
CA SER A 84 8.92 -24.70 1.96
C SER A 84 8.03 -24.34 3.14
N LEU A 85 6.95 -23.58 2.88
CA LEU A 85 5.97 -23.18 3.88
C LEU A 85 4.56 -23.64 3.48
N THR A 86 3.78 -24.07 4.48
CA THR A 86 2.34 -24.26 4.30
C THR A 86 1.62 -22.90 4.25
N PRO A 87 0.41 -22.83 3.63
CA PRO A 87 -0.34 -21.57 3.55
C PRO A 87 -0.55 -20.89 4.90
N GLU A 88 -0.79 -21.65 5.98
CA GLU A 88 -1.02 -21.12 7.33
C GLU A 88 0.20 -20.41 7.90
N LYS A 89 1.42 -20.78 7.47
CA LYS A 89 2.67 -20.19 7.90
C LYS A 89 3.19 -19.11 6.96
N ALA A 90 2.76 -19.16 5.70
CA ALA A 90 3.24 -18.25 4.66
C ALA A 90 2.37 -17.00 4.52
N ILE A 91 1.11 -17.01 4.97
CA ILE A 91 0.15 -15.93 4.74
C ILE A 91 -0.11 -15.17 6.03
N SER A 92 0.30 -13.91 6.06
CA SER A 92 -0.09 -12.95 7.09
C SER A 92 -1.33 -12.18 6.64
N ARG A 93 -2.38 -12.16 7.47
CA ARG A 93 -3.69 -11.58 7.16
C ARG A 93 -3.95 -10.37 8.03
N TYR A 94 -4.49 -9.31 7.40
CA TYR A 94 -4.77 -8.05 8.06
C TYR A 94 -6.17 -7.55 7.71
N SER A 95 -6.77 -6.85 8.65
CA SER A 95 -7.94 -6.02 8.47
C SER A 95 -7.47 -4.56 8.42
N ILE A 96 -7.41 -3.98 7.24
CA ILE A 96 -7.17 -2.55 7.08
C ILE A 96 -8.50 -1.84 7.31
N PRO A 97 -8.57 -0.88 8.24
CA PRO A 97 -9.83 -0.20 8.55
C PRO A 97 -10.32 0.63 7.37
N ASN A 98 -11.60 1.02 7.42
CA ASN A 98 -12.20 1.90 6.41
C ASN A 98 -11.37 3.19 6.27
N LEU A 99 -10.88 3.44 5.07
CA LEU A 99 -10.01 4.58 4.73
C LEU A 99 -10.82 5.83 4.33
N THR A 100 -12.16 5.71 4.18
CA THR A 100 -13.09 6.80 3.87
C THR A 100 -14.20 6.90 4.91
N PRO A 101 -13.91 7.30 6.17
CA PRO A 101 -14.95 7.46 7.19
C PRO A 101 -15.99 8.51 6.81
N ASP A 102 -15.63 9.50 6.01
CA ASP A 102 -16.51 10.54 5.49
C ASP A 102 -16.74 10.35 3.99
N ALA A 103 -17.87 9.78 3.59
CA ALA A 103 -18.23 9.45 2.20
C ALA A 103 -18.33 10.67 1.23
N ARG A 104 -17.59 11.75 1.49
CA ARG A 104 -17.66 13.00 0.71
C ARG A 104 -16.66 13.06 -0.47
N LYS A 105 -15.64 12.20 -0.48
CA LYS A 105 -14.67 12.13 -1.56
C LYS A 105 -14.62 10.69 -2.07
N PRO A 106 -15.08 10.44 -3.29
CA PRO A 106 -15.05 9.08 -3.84
C PRO A 106 -13.60 8.60 -4.06
N SER A 107 -12.70 9.47 -4.52
CA SER A 107 -11.31 9.07 -4.80
C SER A 107 -10.42 9.23 -3.57
N ILE A 108 -9.67 8.18 -3.26
CA ILE A 108 -8.69 8.18 -2.16
C ILE A 108 -7.33 7.69 -2.63
N GLN A 109 -6.28 8.18 -1.96
CA GLN A 109 -4.91 7.70 -2.09
C GLN A 109 -4.17 7.88 -0.77
N GLY A 110 -3.14 7.08 -0.56
CA GLY A 110 -2.32 7.17 0.64
C GLY A 110 -1.25 6.10 0.68
N GLU A 111 -0.66 5.93 1.85
CA GLU A 111 0.34 4.90 2.11
C GLU A 111 -0.09 4.06 3.31
N ILE A 112 0.18 2.77 3.23
CA ILE A 112 -0.07 1.80 4.29
C ILE A 112 1.25 1.14 4.63
N THR A 113 1.55 1.05 5.93
CA THR A 113 2.65 0.23 6.45
C THR A 113 2.08 -0.90 7.28
N VAL A 114 2.43 -2.13 6.93
CA VAL A 114 2.08 -3.32 7.71
C VAL A 114 3.33 -3.94 8.30
N SER A 115 3.16 -4.63 9.43
CA SER A 115 4.24 -5.23 10.19
C SER A 115 4.09 -6.74 10.24
N ILE A 116 5.09 -7.48 9.75
CA ILE A 116 5.24 -8.91 9.95
C ILE A 116 6.11 -9.09 11.18
N PRO A 117 5.61 -9.74 12.25
CA PRO A 117 6.30 -9.76 13.55
C PRO A 117 7.64 -10.51 13.50
N PHE A 118 7.76 -11.54 12.68
CA PHE A 118 8.99 -12.30 12.47
C PHE A 118 8.91 -13.16 11.21
N THR A 119 10.07 -13.66 10.76
CA THR A 119 10.18 -14.73 9.77
C THR A 119 11.25 -15.73 10.20
N ILE A 120 11.39 -16.82 9.47
CA ILE A 120 12.31 -17.90 9.81
C ILE A 120 13.16 -18.33 8.62
N VAL A 121 14.36 -18.85 8.88
CA VAL A 121 15.12 -19.67 7.93
C VAL A 121 14.45 -21.06 7.90
N VAL A 122 13.91 -21.45 6.77
CA VAL A 122 13.14 -22.70 6.62
C VAL A 122 14.05 -23.87 6.25
N ASN A 123 15.02 -23.65 5.37
CA ASN A 123 15.95 -24.71 4.98
C ASN A 123 16.89 -25.03 6.16
N PRO A 124 16.90 -26.27 6.70
CA PRO A 124 17.66 -26.63 7.89
C PRO A 124 19.17 -26.54 7.70
N THR A 125 19.66 -26.62 6.47
CA THR A 125 21.09 -26.54 6.14
C THR A 125 21.56 -25.15 5.73
N ALA A 126 20.65 -24.21 5.45
CA ALA A 126 20.99 -22.85 5.08
C ALA A 126 21.31 -22.00 6.32
N GLN A 127 22.31 -21.14 6.18
CA GLN A 127 22.62 -20.11 7.18
C GLN A 127 21.77 -18.84 6.93
N GLU A 128 21.39 -18.61 5.68
CA GLU A 128 20.55 -17.51 5.27
C GLU A 128 19.68 -17.88 4.06
N GLU A 129 18.60 -17.18 3.88
CA GLU A 129 17.67 -17.31 2.76
C GLU A 129 17.23 -15.93 2.26
N GLU A 130 17.10 -15.77 0.95
CA GLU A 130 16.45 -14.62 0.36
C GLU A 130 14.96 -14.87 0.20
N ILE A 131 14.16 -13.94 0.66
CA ILE A 131 12.70 -13.99 0.55
C ILE A 131 12.15 -12.67 0.06
N ARG A 132 10.97 -12.71 -0.54
CA ARG A 132 10.14 -11.54 -0.84
C ARG A 132 8.68 -11.87 -0.53
N PHE A 133 7.83 -10.86 -0.53
CA PHE A 133 6.42 -11.04 -0.23
C PHE A 133 5.57 -10.57 -1.40
N GLN A 134 4.50 -11.33 -1.69
CA GLN A 134 3.42 -10.87 -2.55
C GLN A 134 2.40 -10.12 -1.71
N ILE A 135 1.90 -8.99 -2.23
CA ILE A 135 0.86 -8.19 -1.59
C ILE A 135 -0.44 -8.41 -2.34
N LYS A 136 -1.51 -8.77 -1.62
CA LYS A 136 -2.87 -8.85 -2.16
C LYS A 136 -3.81 -8.06 -1.28
N MET A 137 -4.55 -7.14 -1.87
CA MET A 137 -5.51 -6.28 -1.17
C MET A 137 -6.83 -6.26 -1.94
N TRP A 138 -7.94 -6.26 -1.22
CA TRP A 138 -9.29 -6.22 -1.80
C TRP A 138 -10.06 -5.02 -1.28
N ASP A 139 -10.91 -4.48 -2.13
CA ASP A 139 -11.94 -3.52 -1.73
C ASP A 139 -13.17 -4.24 -1.16
N ARG A 140 -14.18 -3.45 -0.75
CA ARG A 140 -15.43 -3.98 -0.18
C ARG A 140 -16.34 -4.67 -1.21
N ASP A 141 -16.12 -4.43 -2.51
CA ASP A 141 -16.84 -5.08 -3.60
C ASP A 141 -16.15 -6.38 -4.06
N GLY A 142 -15.00 -6.70 -3.44
CA GLY A 142 -14.21 -7.90 -3.73
C GLY A 142 -13.27 -7.76 -4.91
N ASN A 143 -13.04 -6.55 -5.41
CA ASN A 143 -12.05 -6.32 -6.47
C ASN A 143 -10.63 -6.42 -5.91
N LEU A 144 -9.81 -7.25 -6.53
CA LEU A 144 -8.40 -7.39 -6.19
C LEU A 144 -7.63 -6.19 -6.73
N ALA A 145 -6.82 -5.59 -5.86
CA ALA A 145 -5.94 -4.49 -6.26
C ALA A 145 -4.95 -4.91 -7.36
N THR A 146 -4.80 -4.01 -8.34
CA THR A 146 -3.84 -4.13 -9.44
C THR A 146 -2.63 -3.24 -9.21
N PRO A 147 -1.48 -3.50 -9.89
CA PRO A 147 -0.33 -2.60 -9.82
C PRO A 147 -0.64 -1.22 -10.42
N ILE A 148 -0.22 -0.14 -9.77
CA ILE A 148 -0.27 1.22 -10.35
C ILE A 148 0.54 1.26 -11.65
N THR A 149 1.72 0.63 -11.64
CA THR A 149 2.52 0.44 -12.84
C THR A 149 2.25 -0.94 -13.40
N SER A 150 1.67 -1.01 -14.59
CA SER A 150 1.33 -2.28 -15.24
C SER A 150 2.53 -3.22 -15.35
N ASN A 151 2.33 -4.48 -14.97
CA ASN A 151 3.27 -5.56 -15.20
C ASN A 151 2.53 -6.77 -15.81
N PRO A 152 3.24 -7.70 -16.50
CA PRO A 152 2.61 -8.76 -17.29
C PRO A 152 1.74 -9.74 -16.49
N ASP A 153 2.03 -9.94 -15.20
CA ASP A 153 1.35 -10.92 -14.35
C ASP A 153 0.41 -10.29 -13.31
N ASN A 154 0.25 -8.95 -13.33
CA ASN A 154 -0.53 -8.19 -12.36
C ASN A 154 -0.22 -8.51 -10.89
N SER A 155 0.98 -9.02 -10.63
CA SER A 155 1.42 -9.36 -9.27
C SER A 155 2.22 -8.24 -8.64
N ILE A 156 2.00 -8.00 -7.37
CA ILE A 156 2.68 -6.96 -6.61
C ILE A 156 3.59 -7.65 -5.60
N TYR A 157 4.90 -7.46 -5.78
CA TYR A 157 5.93 -8.04 -4.93
C TYR A 157 6.78 -6.98 -4.27
N THR A 158 7.28 -7.28 -3.07
CA THR A 158 8.34 -6.50 -2.43
C THR A 158 9.70 -6.78 -3.09
N ASP A 159 10.69 -5.97 -2.75
CA ASP A 159 12.09 -6.35 -2.91
C ASP A 159 12.43 -7.59 -2.09
N PHE A 160 13.56 -8.21 -2.38
CA PHE A 160 14.11 -9.27 -1.56
C PHE A 160 14.71 -8.74 -0.26
N ILE A 161 14.56 -9.52 0.79
CA ILE A 161 15.29 -9.37 2.06
C ILE A 161 16.03 -10.65 2.40
N THR A 162 17.07 -10.55 3.21
CA THR A 162 17.84 -11.70 3.70
C THR A 162 17.40 -12.07 5.11
N VAL A 163 17.01 -13.32 5.33
CA VAL A 163 16.76 -13.91 6.65
C VAL A 163 17.95 -14.79 7.03
N PHE A 164 18.54 -14.58 8.21
CA PHE A 164 19.71 -15.36 8.69
C PHE A 164 19.47 -15.94 10.08
N ARG A 165 20.23 -16.97 10.42
CA ARG A 165 20.23 -17.64 11.76
C ARG A 165 21.01 -16.89 12.79
#